data_62ee85632631d0dea1b4d690b0c20f49
#
_entry.id   62ee85632631d0dea1b4d690b0c20f49
#
_cell.length_a   1.000
_cell.length_b   1.000
_cell.length_c   1.000
_cell.angle_alpha   90.00
_cell.angle_beta   90.00
_cell.angle_gamma   90.00
#
_symmetry.space_group_name_H-M   'P 1'
#
loop_
_entity.id
_entity.type
_entity.pdbx_description
1 polymer ?
#
loop_
_entity_poly.entity_id
_entity_poly.type
_entity_poly.pdbx_seq_one_letter_code
_entity_poly.pdbx_strand_id
1 'polypeptide(L)'
;MLEAGPLRLDPATREVERDGREIELSAREFALLEAFMRRPGQVLTQGQLLEAAWDAGYEQRSNVVEVYVRYVREKIDRPFGAEGIETVRGVGYRLRKDGGGA
;
A
#
# COMPACT_ATOMS: atom_id res chain seq x y z
N MET A 1 -4.46 -10.36 -11.27
CA MET A 1 -4.02 -10.34 -9.87
C MET A 1 -2.65 -9.74 -9.76
N LEU A 2 -2.46 -8.86 -8.79
CA LEU A 2 -1.17 -8.23 -8.54
C LEU A 2 -0.45 -8.97 -7.42
N GLU A 3 0.88 -9.10 -7.54
CA GLU A 3 1.67 -9.83 -6.55
C GLU A 3 2.98 -9.12 -6.24
N ALA A 4 3.39 -9.22 -4.98
CA ALA A 4 4.69 -8.76 -4.52
C ALA A 4 5.15 -9.77 -3.47
N GLY A 5 5.94 -10.78 -3.90
CA GLY A 5 6.29 -11.89 -3.05
C GLY A 5 5.03 -12.62 -2.56
N PRO A 6 4.89 -12.82 -1.25
CA PRO A 6 3.70 -13.49 -0.72
C PRO A 6 2.46 -12.62 -0.63
N LEU A 7 2.58 -11.32 -0.93
CA LEU A 7 1.47 -10.39 -0.88
C LEU A 7 0.73 -10.40 -2.21
N ARG A 8 -0.59 -10.57 -2.15
CA ARG A 8 -1.43 -10.67 -3.35
C ARG A 8 -2.65 -9.77 -3.22
N LEU A 9 -3.03 -9.15 -4.32
CA LEU A 9 -4.20 -8.27 -4.38
C LEU A 9 -4.92 -8.51 -5.70
N ASP A 10 -6.22 -8.80 -5.59
CA ASP A 10 -7.06 -9.01 -6.77
C ASP A 10 -7.97 -7.79 -6.97
N PRO A 11 -7.71 -6.96 -7.99
CA PRO A 11 -8.55 -5.78 -8.22
C PRO A 11 -9.99 -6.11 -8.57
N ALA A 12 -10.22 -7.27 -9.17
CA ALA A 12 -11.57 -7.66 -9.59
C ALA A 12 -12.44 -8.04 -8.40
N THR A 13 -11.92 -8.83 -7.48
CA THR A 13 -12.67 -9.27 -6.30
C THR A 13 -12.42 -8.39 -5.07
N ARG A 14 -11.39 -7.56 -5.13
CA ARG A 14 -10.93 -6.69 -4.04
C ARG A 14 -10.41 -7.49 -2.84
N GLU A 15 -9.95 -8.69 -3.10
CA GLU A 15 -9.35 -9.53 -2.07
C GLU A 15 -7.87 -9.25 -1.94
N VAL A 16 -7.39 -9.25 -0.70
CA VAL A 16 -5.97 -9.07 -0.38
C VAL A 16 -5.57 -10.18 0.56
N GLU A 17 -4.38 -10.76 0.32
CA GLU A 17 -3.84 -11.77 1.21
C GLU A 17 -2.33 -11.72 1.26
N ARG A 18 -1.78 -12.22 2.36
CA ARG A 18 -0.35 -12.43 2.49
C ARG A 18 -0.15 -13.80 3.14
N ASP A 19 0.70 -14.62 2.52
CA ASP A 19 0.98 -15.99 2.99
C ASP A 19 -0.31 -16.81 3.12
N GLY A 20 -1.26 -16.58 2.23
CA GLY A 20 -2.53 -17.28 2.23
C GLY A 20 -3.53 -16.80 3.26
N ARG A 21 -3.19 -15.79 4.05
CA ARG A 21 -4.11 -15.23 5.05
C ARG A 21 -4.79 -13.99 4.50
N GLU A 22 -6.10 -13.98 4.55
CA GLU A 22 -6.88 -12.86 4.04
C GLU A 22 -6.74 -11.63 4.93
N ILE A 23 -6.66 -10.47 4.29
CA ILE A 23 -6.51 -9.19 4.97
C ILE A 23 -7.66 -8.29 4.56
N GLU A 24 -8.35 -7.70 5.54
CA GLU A 24 -9.42 -6.75 5.25
C GLU A 24 -8.88 -5.33 5.24
N LEU A 25 -9.15 -4.61 4.15
CA LEU A 25 -8.77 -3.22 4.01
C LEU A 25 -9.99 -2.37 3.73
N SER A 26 -9.99 -1.12 4.20
CA SER A 26 -11.00 -0.16 3.79
C SER A 26 -10.79 0.16 2.31
N ALA A 27 -11.80 0.80 1.70
CA ALA A 27 -11.70 1.16 0.28
C ALA A 27 -10.49 2.02 -0.02
N ARG A 28 -10.17 2.97 0.85
CA ARG A 28 -9.02 3.86 0.64
C ARG A 28 -7.71 3.14 0.87
N GLU A 29 -7.64 2.29 1.88
CA GLU A 29 -6.46 1.47 2.12
C GLU A 29 -6.20 0.55 0.93
N PHE A 30 -7.26 -0.04 0.39
CA PHE A 30 -7.15 -0.88 -0.80
C PHE A 30 -6.59 -0.09 -1.98
N ALA A 31 -7.12 1.11 -2.22
CA ALA A 31 -6.66 1.94 -3.33
C ALA A 31 -5.18 2.29 -3.19
N LEU A 32 -4.73 2.59 -1.97
CA LEU A 32 -3.31 2.85 -1.73
C LEU A 32 -2.45 1.64 -2.02
N LEU A 33 -2.84 0.49 -1.50
CA LEU A 33 -2.07 -0.73 -1.72
C LEU A 33 -2.04 -1.10 -3.19
N GLU A 34 -3.17 -0.95 -3.87
CA GLU A 34 -3.22 -1.23 -5.31
C GLU A 34 -2.24 -0.34 -6.08
N ALA A 35 -2.17 0.94 -5.73
CA ALA A 35 -1.24 1.86 -6.39
C ALA A 35 0.21 1.37 -6.25
N PHE A 36 0.59 0.93 -5.05
CA PHE A 36 1.92 0.37 -4.82
C PHE A 36 2.14 -0.92 -5.61
N MET A 37 1.16 -1.80 -5.64
CA MET A 37 1.33 -3.12 -6.24
C MET A 37 1.32 -3.07 -7.76
N ARG A 38 0.79 -2.01 -8.36
CA ARG A 38 0.89 -1.81 -9.80
C ARG A 38 2.28 -1.33 -10.21
N ARG A 39 3.08 -0.84 -9.26
CA ARG A 39 4.43 -0.32 -9.53
C ARG A 39 5.40 -0.81 -8.46
N PRO A 40 5.58 -2.12 -8.34
CA PRO A 40 6.44 -2.66 -7.28
C PRO A 40 7.87 -2.19 -7.46
N GLY A 41 8.49 -1.82 -6.36
CA GLY A 41 9.87 -1.34 -6.37
C GLY A 41 10.03 0.12 -6.75
N GLN A 42 8.94 0.77 -7.19
CA GLN A 42 9.00 2.18 -7.57
C GLN A 42 8.61 3.07 -6.40
N VAL A 43 9.36 4.16 -6.22
CA VAL A 43 9.01 5.15 -5.21
C VAL A 43 7.83 5.98 -5.71
N LEU A 44 6.79 6.06 -4.88
CA LEU A 44 5.64 6.91 -5.16
C LEU A 44 5.65 8.09 -4.21
N THR A 45 5.45 9.29 -4.77
CA THR A 45 5.42 10.51 -3.97
C THR A 45 4.07 10.65 -3.26
N GLN A 46 4.01 11.54 -2.27
CA GLN A 46 2.73 11.85 -1.62
C GLN A 46 1.68 12.31 -2.62
N GLY A 47 2.09 13.14 -3.60
CA GLY A 47 1.17 13.62 -4.62
C GLY A 47 0.59 12.49 -5.45
N GLN A 48 1.44 11.54 -5.86
CA GLN A 48 0.99 10.39 -6.62
C GLN A 48 0.03 9.51 -5.82
N LEU A 49 0.30 9.33 -4.54
CA LEU A 49 -0.56 8.53 -3.67
C LEU A 49 -1.89 9.23 -3.42
N LEU A 50 -1.86 10.55 -3.26
CA LEU A 50 -3.10 11.32 -3.14
C LEU A 50 -3.98 11.15 -4.38
N GLU A 51 -3.40 11.27 -5.56
CA GLU A 51 -4.15 11.09 -6.80
C GLU A 51 -4.73 9.70 -6.93
N ALA A 52 -4.00 8.69 -6.44
CA ALA A 52 -4.43 7.31 -6.57
C ALA A 52 -5.59 6.94 -5.65
N ALA A 53 -5.65 7.52 -4.45
CA ALA A 53 -6.57 7.05 -3.41
C ALA A 53 -7.54 8.11 -2.90
N TRP A 54 -7.39 9.36 -3.29
CA TRP A 54 -8.29 10.44 -2.89
C TRP A 54 -8.89 11.09 -4.12
N ASP A 55 -10.11 11.60 -3.96
CA ASP A 55 -10.82 12.25 -5.06
C ASP A 55 -10.21 13.60 -5.40
N ALA A 56 -10.35 13.98 -6.67
CA ALA A 56 -9.97 15.31 -7.12
C ALA A 56 -10.75 16.34 -6.30
N GLY A 57 -10.05 17.36 -5.83
CA GLY A 57 -10.68 18.39 -5.01
C GLY A 57 -10.74 18.07 -3.52
N TYR A 58 -10.25 16.90 -3.13
CA TYR A 58 -10.15 16.57 -1.71
C TYR A 58 -9.26 17.60 -1.02
N GLU A 59 -9.76 18.14 0.09
CA GLU A 59 -8.99 19.11 0.84
C GLU A 59 -7.88 18.41 1.60
N GLN A 60 -6.65 18.70 1.22
CA GLN A 60 -5.49 17.98 1.72
C GLN A 60 -5.07 18.42 3.11
N ARG A 61 -4.87 17.44 3.96
CA ARG A 61 -4.13 17.65 5.19
C ARG A 61 -2.72 17.15 4.94
N SER A 62 -1.74 17.82 5.51
CA SER A 62 -0.34 17.53 5.20
C SER A 62 0.08 16.10 5.55
N ASN A 63 -0.64 15.42 6.46
CA ASN A 63 -0.23 14.10 6.94
C ASN A 63 -1.20 12.97 6.58
N VAL A 64 -2.18 13.22 5.69
CA VAL A 64 -3.21 12.20 5.44
C VAL A 64 -2.63 10.95 4.78
N VAL A 65 -1.70 11.13 3.84
CA VAL A 65 -1.06 9.98 3.18
C VAL A 65 -0.24 9.18 4.20
N GLU A 66 0.53 9.88 5.02
CA GLU A 66 1.35 9.24 6.05
C GLU A 66 0.50 8.40 7.01
N VAL A 67 -0.64 8.94 7.42
CA VAL A 67 -1.54 8.24 8.34
C VAL A 67 -2.09 6.96 7.68
N TYR A 68 -2.54 7.04 6.43
CA TYR A 68 -3.10 5.89 5.75
C TYR A 68 -2.05 4.85 5.37
N VAL A 69 -0.83 5.28 5.05
CA VAL A 69 0.27 4.34 4.84
C VAL A 69 0.52 3.56 6.14
N ARG A 70 0.46 4.23 7.29
CA ARG A 70 0.62 3.56 8.58
C ARG A 70 -0.49 2.52 8.79
N TYR A 71 -1.74 2.87 8.48
CA TYR A 71 -2.86 1.92 8.60
C TYR A 71 -2.64 0.70 7.73
N VAL A 72 -2.21 0.89 6.50
CA VAL A 72 -1.95 -0.23 5.59
C VAL A 72 -0.83 -1.11 6.15
N ARG A 73 0.26 -0.51 6.61
CA ARG A 73 1.36 -1.25 7.21
C ARG A 73 0.91 -2.09 8.41
N GLU A 74 0.02 -1.55 9.21
CA GLU A 74 -0.48 -2.28 10.39
C GLU A 74 -1.28 -3.52 10.02
N LYS A 75 -1.80 -3.55 8.80
CA LYS A 75 -2.62 -4.68 8.34
C LYS A 75 -1.85 -5.67 7.48
N ILE A 76 -0.96 -5.21 6.61
CA ILE A 76 -0.28 -6.09 5.68
C ILE A 76 1.12 -6.50 6.12
N ASP A 77 1.75 -5.72 6.99
CA ASP A 77 3.13 -5.95 7.38
C ASP A 77 3.28 -6.43 8.81
N ARG A 78 2.79 -5.66 9.78
CA ARG A 78 3.02 -5.96 11.20
C ARG A 78 2.57 -7.32 11.65
N PRO A 79 1.35 -7.78 11.32
CA PRO A 79 0.92 -9.10 11.78
C PRO A 79 1.77 -10.24 11.22
N PHE A 80 2.53 -9.97 10.18
CA PHE A 80 3.34 -10.98 9.48
C PHE A 80 4.83 -10.81 9.72
N GLY A 81 5.23 -9.82 10.50
CA GLY A 81 6.64 -9.54 10.70
C GLY A 81 7.35 -9.10 9.43
N ALA A 82 6.62 -8.47 8.52
CA ALA A 82 7.15 -8.04 7.23
C ALA A 82 7.34 -6.53 7.18
N GLU A 83 8.09 -6.06 6.19
CA GLU A 83 8.30 -4.64 5.94
C GLU A 83 8.14 -4.37 4.44
N GLY A 84 6.90 -4.54 3.95
CA GLY A 84 6.62 -4.40 2.53
C GLY A 84 6.70 -2.96 2.04
N ILE A 85 6.09 -2.05 2.78
CA ILE A 85 6.11 -0.64 2.41
C ILE A 85 7.19 0.07 3.22
N GLU A 86 8.18 0.62 2.53
CA GLU A 86 9.24 1.36 3.18
C GLU A 86 9.15 2.86 2.88
N THR A 87 9.59 3.65 3.84
CA THR A 87 9.65 5.10 3.69
C THR A 87 10.95 5.47 2.98
N VAL A 88 10.83 6.28 1.92
CA VAL A 88 12.00 6.84 1.25
C VAL A 88 12.07 8.31 1.65
N ARG A 89 12.95 8.63 2.57
CA ARG A 89 13.01 9.96 3.17
C ARG A 89 13.09 11.07 2.14
N GLY A 90 12.25 12.08 2.34
CA GLY A 90 12.23 13.25 1.49
C GLY A 90 11.63 13.03 0.13
N VAL A 91 11.18 11.81 -0.20
CA VAL A 91 10.62 11.50 -1.52
C VAL A 91 9.23 10.92 -1.40
N GLY A 92 9.04 9.83 -0.66
CA GLY A 92 7.75 9.19 -0.53
C GLY A 92 7.86 7.78 0.04
N TYR A 93 7.20 6.83 -0.60
CA TYR A 93 7.13 5.46 -0.13
C TYR A 93 7.31 4.49 -1.28
N ARG A 94 7.70 3.27 -0.94
CA ARG A 94 7.94 2.23 -1.96
C ARG A 94 7.51 0.88 -1.42
N LEU A 95 6.80 0.10 -2.24
CA LEU A 95 6.54 -1.28 -1.92
C LEU A 95 7.70 -2.11 -2.46
N ARG A 96 8.31 -2.91 -1.59
CA ARG A 96 9.41 -3.78 -2.01
C ARG A 96 8.88 -4.85 -2.96
N LYS A 97 9.68 -5.19 -3.97
CA LYS A 97 9.26 -6.16 -4.98
C LYS A 97 8.95 -7.52 -4.40
N ASP A 98 9.65 -7.88 -3.32
CA ASP A 98 9.45 -9.16 -2.66
C ASP A 98 8.37 -9.11 -1.57
N GLY A 99 7.67 -8.00 -1.46
CA GLY A 99 6.61 -7.81 -0.47
C GLY A 99 7.12 -7.60 0.95
N GLY A 100 8.42 -7.36 1.12
CA GLY A 100 8.99 -7.14 2.45
C GLY A 100 9.56 -8.39 3.07
N GLY A 101 9.68 -9.44 2.30
CA GLY A 101 10.30 -10.70 2.72
C GLY A 101 9.43 -11.51 3.64
N ALA A 102 10.08 -12.38 4.36
CA ALA A 102 9.54 -13.31 5.33
C ALA A 102 8.59 -14.30 4.74
#